data_c61acfb2e0b3acb67a12299815c4d1f3
#
_entry.id   c61acfb2e0b3acb67a12299815c4d1f3
#
_cell.length_a   1.000
_cell.length_b   1.000
_cell.length_c   1.000
_cell.angle_alpha   90.00
_cell.angle_beta   90.00
_cell.angle_gamma   90.00
#
_symmetry.space_group_name_H-M   'P 1'
#
loop_
_entity.id
_entity.type
_entity.pdbx_description
1 polymer ?
#
loop_
_entity_poly.entity_id
_entity_poly.type
_entity_poly.pdbx_seq_one_letter_code
_entity_poly.pdbx_strand_id
1 'polypeptide(L)'
;IMTILQSEVTVGSEVFETNKTALLAQLEEVRAVQQKGVERSYAAKAKFEKKGKILPYERVRLLLDADSPFVELCGLVGYNMHDDKDGSDAGGGIIAGIGFVNGVRCLVTASNSAIKGGTMAPMGVHKTLRLQQIAMKQKLPIVTLAESGGANLNYAAEVFTAGGTTFANQARMSAMGIPQVSV
;
A
#
# COMPACT_ATOMS: atom_id res chain seq x y z
N ILE A 1 -22.40 -26.41 -0.73
CA ILE A 1 -23.57 -25.50 -0.78
C ILE A 1 -23.16 -24.27 -0.03
N MET A 2 -23.04 -23.13 -0.72
CA MET A 2 -22.78 -21.85 -0.05
C MET A 2 -24.09 -21.41 0.62
N THR A 3 -24.06 -21.19 1.93
CA THR A 3 -25.18 -20.60 2.66
C THR A 3 -25.26 -19.13 2.32
N ILE A 4 -26.37 -18.68 1.77
CA ILE A 4 -26.61 -17.25 1.52
C ILE A 4 -26.97 -16.62 2.86
N LEU A 5 -26.18 -15.68 3.33
CA LEU A 5 -26.50 -14.86 4.50
C LEU A 5 -27.61 -13.88 4.09
N GLN A 6 -28.76 -13.99 4.73
CA GLN A 6 -29.82 -13.00 4.57
C GLN A 6 -29.58 -11.85 5.56
N SER A 7 -29.68 -10.62 5.08
CA SER A 7 -29.53 -9.42 5.91
C SER A 7 -30.87 -9.13 6.60
N GLU A 8 -30.82 -8.96 7.92
CA GLU A 8 -31.94 -8.49 8.73
C GLU A 8 -31.91 -6.97 8.92
N VAL A 9 -31.01 -6.27 8.23
CA VAL A 9 -30.85 -4.82 8.33
C VAL A 9 -31.99 -4.10 7.63
N THR A 10 -32.73 -3.29 8.40
CA THR A 10 -33.77 -2.40 7.88
C THR A 10 -33.15 -1.04 7.58
N VAL A 11 -32.87 -0.78 6.32
CA VAL A 11 -32.31 0.49 5.84
C VAL A 11 -33.29 1.64 6.13
N GLY A 12 -32.78 2.73 6.71
CA GLY A 12 -33.57 3.90 7.08
C GLY A 12 -34.26 3.80 8.45
N SER A 13 -34.10 2.70 9.19
CA SER A 13 -34.54 2.64 10.58
C SER A 13 -33.67 3.54 11.46
N GLU A 14 -34.19 3.97 12.63
CA GLU A 14 -33.46 4.77 13.61
C GLU A 14 -32.15 4.08 14.05
N VAL A 15 -32.19 2.77 14.27
CA VAL A 15 -31.00 1.97 14.60
C VAL A 15 -30.01 1.97 13.47
N PHE A 16 -30.45 1.84 12.22
CA PHE A 16 -29.58 1.87 11.05
C PHE A 16 -28.88 3.23 10.93
N GLU A 17 -29.60 4.36 11.03
CA GLU A 17 -29.00 5.69 10.90
C GLU A 17 -28.04 6.02 12.05
N THR A 18 -28.36 5.56 13.27
CA THR A 18 -27.46 5.69 14.42
C THR A 18 -26.15 4.92 14.20
N ASN A 19 -26.23 3.66 13.80
CA ASN A 19 -25.06 2.83 13.53
C ASN A 19 -24.24 3.33 12.35
N LYS A 20 -24.89 3.79 11.28
CA LYS A 20 -24.24 4.41 10.12
C LYS A 20 -23.47 5.66 10.51
N THR A 21 -24.06 6.55 11.30
CA THR A 21 -23.40 7.77 11.76
C THR A 21 -22.17 7.44 12.61
N ALA A 22 -22.28 6.50 13.55
CA ALA A 22 -21.17 6.07 14.37
C ALA A 22 -20.04 5.44 13.54
N LEU A 23 -20.37 4.58 12.58
CA LEU A 23 -19.38 3.95 11.70
C LEU A 23 -18.68 4.98 10.80
N LEU A 24 -19.43 5.94 10.25
CA LEU A 24 -18.84 7.00 9.42
C LEU A 24 -17.86 7.86 10.21
N ALA A 25 -18.17 8.18 11.48
CA ALA A 25 -17.26 8.91 12.34
C ALA A 25 -15.93 8.15 12.56
N GLN A 26 -15.98 6.85 12.82
CA GLN A 26 -14.78 6.01 12.95
C GLN A 26 -13.99 5.93 11.63
N LEU A 27 -14.68 5.86 10.48
CA LEU A 27 -14.02 5.86 9.18
C LEU A 27 -13.28 7.18 8.90
N GLU A 28 -13.83 8.32 9.32
CA GLU A 28 -13.14 9.61 9.17
C GLU A 28 -11.85 9.68 9.99
N GLU A 29 -11.81 9.10 11.19
CA GLU A 29 -10.58 9.01 11.98
C GLU A 29 -9.50 8.20 11.24
N VAL A 30 -9.88 7.05 10.67
CA VAL A 30 -8.96 6.21 9.88
C VAL A 30 -8.46 6.95 8.64
N ARG A 31 -9.35 7.64 7.92
CA ARG A 31 -9.00 8.43 6.74
C ARG A 31 -8.06 9.58 7.08
N ALA A 32 -8.27 10.24 8.22
CA ALA A 32 -7.39 11.31 8.67
C ALA A 32 -5.94 10.80 8.91
N VAL A 33 -5.77 9.59 9.44
CA VAL A 33 -4.44 8.97 9.60
C VAL A 33 -3.82 8.67 8.23
N GLN A 34 -4.56 8.08 7.30
CA GLN A 34 -4.07 7.82 5.95
C GLN A 34 -3.67 9.11 5.24
N GLN A 35 -4.50 10.14 5.37
CA GLN A 35 -4.26 11.46 4.76
C GLN A 35 -2.96 12.11 5.27
N LYS A 36 -2.62 11.97 6.55
CA LYS A 36 -1.34 12.45 7.11
C LYS A 36 -0.13 11.89 6.36
N GLY A 37 -0.13 10.58 6.07
CA GLY A 37 0.96 9.94 5.31
C GLY A 37 1.07 10.46 3.88
N VAL A 38 -0.08 10.69 3.24
CA VAL A 38 -0.15 11.31 1.90
C VAL A 38 0.40 12.74 1.93
N GLU A 39 -0.04 13.57 2.86
CA GLU A 39 0.41 14.96 3.01
C GLU A 39 1.91 15.04 3.27
N ARG A 40 2.45 14.17 4.12
CA ARG A 40 3.89 14.08 4.34
C ARG A 40 4.66 13.74 3.06
N SER A 41 4.14 12.84 2.26
CA SER A 41 4.73 12.53 0.94
C SER A 41 4.72 13.76 0.03
N TYR A 42 3.59 14.47 -0.04
CA TYR A 42 3.45 15.68 -0.86
C TYR A 42 4.27 16.88 -0.33
N ALA A 43 4.55 16.96 0.96
CA ALA A 43 5.42 17.99 1.54
C ALA A 43 6.85 17.97 0.94
N ALA A 44 7.27 16.84 0.36
CA ALA A 44 8.55 16.73 -0.33
C ALA A 44 8.55 17.30 -1.76
N LYS A 45 7.44 17.82 -2.28
CA LYS A 45 7.23 18.23 -3.68
C LYS A 45 8.35 19.14 -4.21
N ALA A 46 8.64 20.23 -3.54
CA ALA A 46 9.68 21.18 -3.97
C ALA A 46 11.07 20.53 -4.07
N LYS A 47 11.39 19.57 -3.17
CA LYS A 47 12.65 18.82 -3.19
C LYS A 47 12.73 17.88 -4.41
N PHE A 48 11.59 17.27 -4.79
CA PHE A 48 11.51 16.38 -5.95
C PHE A 48 11.62 17.18 -7.25
N GLU A 49 10.87 18.26 -7.39
CA GLU A 49 10.92 19.16 -8.55
C GLU A 49 12.33 19.71 -8.80
N LYS A 50 13.03 20.17 -7.75
CA LYS A 50 14.43 20.62 -7.84
C LYS A 50 15.37 19.55 -8.40
N LYS A 51 15.04 18.27 -8.22
CA LYS A 51 15.81 17.12 -8.72
C LYS A 51 15.29 16.57 -10.05
N GLY A 52 14.29 17.19 -10.66
CA GLY A 52 13.64 16.68 -11.86
C GLY A 52 12.89 15.34 -11.63
N LYS A 53 12.47 15.07 -10.39
CA LYS A 53 11.78 13.82 -10.03
C LYS A 53 10.29 14.04 -9.84
N ILE A 54 9.51 13.01 -10.13
CA ILE A 54 8.07 12.95 -9.90
C ILE A 54 7.81 12.33 -8.53
N LEU A 55 6.83 12.87 -7.79
CA LEU A 55 6.41 12.32 -6.50
C LEU A 55 5.90 10.87 -6.62
N PRO A 56 6.12 10.02 -5.59
CA PRO A 56 5.71 8.62 -5.63
C PRO A 56 4.22 8.40 -5.95
N TYR A 57 3.31 9.16 -5.34
CA TYR A 57 1.88 9.09 -5.65
C TYR A 57 1.56 9.52 -7.08
N GLU A 58 2.25 10.53 -7.60
CA GLU A 58 2.09 10.98 -8.99
C GLU A 58 2.61 9.92 -9.98
N ARG A 59 3.72 9.22 -9.65
CA ARG A 59 4.21 8.10 -10.46
C ARG A 59 3.16 6.99 -10.55
N VAL A 60 2.52 6.63 -9.43
CA VAL A 60 1.43 5.64 -9.43
C VAL A 60 0.26 6.12 -10.29
N ARG A 61 -0.17 7.37 -10.12
CA ARG A 61 -1.26 7.96 -10.90
C ARG A 61 -0.98 7.98 -12.41
N LEU A 62 0.28 8.24 -12.80
CA LEU A 62 0.68 8.25 -14.21
C LEU A 62 0.79 6.85 -14.82
N LEU A 63 1.02 5.82 -14.00
CA LEU A 63 1.06 4.42 -14.44
C LEU A 63 -0.33 3.83 -14.65
N LEU A 64 -1.28 4.22 -13.80
CA LEU A 64 -2.63 3.70 -13.84
C LEU A 64 -3.42 4.23 -15.03
N ASP A 65 -4.29 3.41 -15.57
CA ASP A 65 -5.22 3.83 -16.62
C ASP A 65 -6.12 4.98 -16.11
N ALA A 66 -6.32 5.97 -16.98
CA ALA A 66 -7.17 7.11 -16.65
C ALA A 66 -8.58 6.64 -16.27
N ASP A 67 -9.17 7.27 -15.26
CA ASP A 67 -10.52 7.01 -14.76
C ASP A 67 -10.78 5.56 -14.28
N SER A 68 -9.71 4.76 -14.13
CA SER A 68 -9.82 3.42 -13.57
C SER A 68 -9.77 3.44 -12.03
N PRO A 69 -10.45 2.50 -11.35
CA PRO A 69 -10.40 2.42 -9.91
C PRO A 69 -9.02 1.98 -9.41
N PHE A 70 -8.56 2.59 -8.32
CA PHE A 70 -7.39 2.14 -7.58
C PHE A 70 -7.78 1.88 -6.13
N VAL A 71 -7.61 0.64 -5.68
CA VAL A 71 -7.88 0.23 -4.30
C VAL A 71 -6.57 0.13 -3.55
N GLU A 72 -6.26 1.15 -2.76
CA GLU A 72 -5.04 1.15 -1.95
C GLU A 72 -5.12 0.08 -0.86
N LEU A 73 -4.00 -0.64 -0.65
CA LEU A 73 -3.87 -1.75 0.30
C LEU A 73 -2.89 -1.40 1.41
N CYS A 74 -3.24 -1.81 2.63
CA CYS A 74 -2.36 -1.72 3.79
C CYS A 74 -1.85 -0.29 4.06
N GLY A 75 -2.71 0.72 3.93
CA GLY A 75 -2.37 2.14 4.11
C GLY A 75 -1.96 2.51 5.54
N LEU A 76 -2.36 1.71 6.55
CA LEU A 76 -2.05 1.95 7.97
C LEU A 76 -0.89 1.11 8.50
N VAL A 77 -0.21 0.35 7.63
CA VAL A 77 0.92 -0.48 8.05
C VAL A 77 2.02 0.38 8.69
N GLY A 78 2.47 -0.01 9.88
CA GLY A 78 3.51 0.69 10.60
C GLY A 78 3.07 1.96 11.36
N TYR A 79 1.77 2.25 11.38
CA TYR A 79 1.22 3.38 12.12
C TYR A 79 1.64 3.34 13.59
N ASN A 80 2.28 4.41 14.09
CA ASN A 80 2.83 4.53 15.44
C ASN A 80 3.79 3.37 15.83
N MET A 81 4.46 2.76 14.86
CA MET A 81 5.43 1.69 15.10
C MET A 81 6.84 2.12 14.72
N HIS A 82 7.85 1.54 15.38
CA HIS A 82 9.27 1.82 15.15
C HIS A 82 9.57 3.32 15.27
N ASP A 83 10.03 3.95 14.18
CA ASP A 83 10.40 5.38 14.16
C ASP A 83 9.23 6.31 13.80
N ASP A 84 8.03 5.79 13.63
CA ASP A 84 6.84 6.60 13.39
C ASP A 84 6.28 7.13 14.72
N LYS A 85 6.54 8.41 15.01
CA LYS A 85 6.20 9.04 16.29
C LYS A 85 4.85 9.75 16.29
N ASP A 86 4.34 10.10 15.11
CA ASP A 86 3.14 10.93 14.95
C ASP A 86 2.12 10.35 13.96
N GLY A 87 2.38 9.13 13.48
CA GLY A 87 1.52 8.44 12.52
C GLY A 87 1.69 8.91 11.07
N SER A 88 2.64 9.80 10.79
CA SER A 88 2.83 10.32 9.43
C SER A 88 3.67 9.41 8.53
N ASP A 89 4.29 8.35 9.07
CA ASP A 89 5.02 7.33 8.33
C ASP A 89 4.16 6.09 8.02
N ALA A 90 2.86 6.13 8.33
CA ALA A 90 1.94 5.06 8.00
C ALA A 90 2.01 4.67 6.50
N GLY A 91 1.85 3.38 6.23
CA GLY A 91 2.02 2.82 4.88
C GLY A 91 3.32 2.05 4.66
N GLY A 92 4.21 2.01 5.66
CA GLY A 92 5.45 1.20 5.63
C GLY A 92 6.47 1.64 4.58
N GLY A 93 6.41 2.90 4.12
CA GLY A 93 7.29 3.42 3.07
C GLY A 93 6.97 2.87 1.66
N ILE A 94 5.80 2.26 1.47
CA ILE A 94 5.36 1.68 0.20
C ILE A 94 3.93 2.10 -0.08
N ILE A 95 3.68 2.71 -1.24
CA ILE A 95 2.34 2.88 -1.81
C ILE A 95 2.00 1.59 -2.53
N ALA A 96 0.85 1.01 -2.27
CA ALA A 96 0.45 -0.23 -2.94
C ALA A 96 -1.06 -0.35 -3.07
N GLY A 97 -1.50 -0.95 -4.16
CA GLY A 97 -2.92 -1.15 -4.41
C GLY A 97 -3.19 -2.02 -5.62
N ILE A 98 -4.46 -2.29 -5.86
CA ILE A 98 -4.94 -2.97 -7.05
C ILE A 98 -5.54 -1.92 -7.98
N GLY A 99 -5.07 -1.87 -9.21
CA GLY A 99 -5.54 -0.96 -10.25
C GLY A 99 -5.39 -1.56 -11.63
N PHE A 100 -5.59 -0.76 -12.66
CA PHE A 100 -5.47 -1.20 -14.04
C PHE A 100 -4.30 -0.49 -14.72
N VAL A 101 -3.52 -1.27 -15.47
CA VAL A 101 -2.41 -0.80 -16.29
C VAL A 101 -2.59 -1.37 -17.68
N ASN A 102 -2.85 -0.52 -18.66
CA ASN A 102 -3.15 -0.90 -20.04
C ASN A 102 -4.27 -1.97 -20.13
N GLY A 103 -5.37 -1.75 -19.41
CA GLY A 103 -6.51 -2.65 -19.36
C GLY A 103 -6.33 -3.91 -18.51
N VAL A 104 -5.13 -4.16 -17.96
CA VAL A 104 -4.84 -5.35 -17.15
C VAL A 104 -4.91 -5.02 -15.67
N ARG A 105 -5.69 -5.77 -14.92
CA ARG A 105 -5.75 -5.64 -13.46
C ARG A 105 -4.45 -6.13 -12.82
N CYS A 106 -3.72 -5.22 -12.18
CA CYS A 106 -2.43 -5.46 -11.59
C CYS A 106 -2.40 -5.09 -10.10
N LEU A 107 -1.49 -5.72 -9.37
CA LEU A 107 -1.02 -5.22 -8.10
C LEU A 107 0.12 -4.23 -8.39
N VAL A 108 -0.10 -2.96 -8.08
CA VAL A 108 0.88 -1.89 -8.28
C VAL A 108 1.52 -1.55 -6.95
N THR A 109 2.85 -1.45 -6.93
CA THR A 109 3.61 -1.00 -5.76
C THR A 109 4.57 0.12 -6.16
N ALA A 110 4.80 1.07 -5.27
CA ALA A 110 5.79 2.11 -5.47
C ALA A 110 6.54 2.40 -4.16
N SER A 111 7.84 2.54 -4.22
CA SER A 111 8.62 3.03 -3.08
C SER A 111 8.22 4.47 -2.80
N ASN A 112 7.81 4.77 -1.55
CA ASN A 112 7.54 6.14 -1.13
C ASN A 112 8.83 6.85 -0.70
N SER A 113 9.67 7.17 -1.69
CA SER A 113 10.97 7.81 -1.48
C SER A 113 10.88 9.24 -0.94
N ALA A 114 9.69 9.82 -0.91
CA ALA A 114 9.41 11.08 -0.23
C ALA A 114 9.52 10.95 1.30
N ILE A 115 9.28 9.74 1.83
CA ILE A 115 9.42 9.42 3.26
C ILE A 115 10.72 8.64 3.46
N LYS A 116 11.60 9.14 4.31
CA LYS A 116 12.90 8.51 4.67
C LYS A 116 13.72 8.03 3.46
N GLY A 117 13.56 8.67 2.29
CA GLY A 117 14.31 8.35 1.08
C GLY A 117 13.99 6.98 0.48
N GLY A 118 12.86 6.36 0.81
CA GLY A 118 12.50 5.02 0.35
C GLY A 118 13.24 3.89 1.07
N THR A 119 13.77 4.18 2.26
CA THR A 119 14.44 3.16 3.09
C THR A 119 13.40 2.13 3.58
N MET A 120 13.70 0.86 3.39
CA MET A 120 12.85 -0.25 3.80
C MET A 120 12.90 -0.44 5.33
N ALA A 121 11.76 -0.27 5.98
CA ALA A 121 11.54 -0.54 7.40
C ALA A 121 10.89 -1.94 7.60
N PRO A 122 10.90 -2.51 8.82
CA PRO A 122 10.33 -3.83 9.08
C PRO A 122 8.89 -3.98 8.58
N MET A 123 8.02 -3.01 8.87
CA MET A 123 6.62 -3.05 8.47
C MET A 123 6.44 -2.92 6.94
N GLY A 124 7.38 -2.31 6.23
CA GLY A 124 7.42 -2.31 4.77
C GLY A 124 7.69 -3.71 4.21
N VAL A 125 8.57 -4.49 4.84
CA VAL A 125 8.81 -5.90 4.48
C VAL A 125 7.55 -6.74 4.70
N HIS A 126 6.90 -6.62 5.86
CA HIS A 126 5.65 -7.32 6.15
C HIS A 126 4.53 -6.95 5.17
N LYS A 127 4.42 -5.66 4.80
CA LYS A 127 3.51 -5.21 3.74
C LYS A 127 3.83 -5.91 2.42
N THR A 128 5.09 -5.92 1.99
CA THR A 128 5.51 -6.58 0.76
C THR A 128 5.13 -8.06 0.75
N LEU A 129 5.39 -8.79 1.84
CA LEU A 129 5.00 -10.19 1.98
C LEU A 129 3.49 -10.40 1.85
N ARG A 130 2.70 -9.52 2.46
CA ARG A 130 1.24 -9.58 2.35
C ARG A 130 0.76 -9.32 0.93
N LEU A 131 1.35 -8.34 0.25
CA LEU A 131 1.04 -8.02 -1.15
C LEU A 131 1.38 -9.19 -2.08
N GLN A 132 2.52 -9.85 -1.89
CA GLN A 132 2.89 -11.05 -2.65
C GLN A 132 1.90 -12.21 -2.42
N GLN A 133 1.43 -12.42 -1.19
CA GLN A 133 0.38 -13.40 -0.89
C GLN A 133 -0.92 -13.10 -1.64
N ILE A 134 -1.32 -11.83 -1.67
CA ILE A 134 -2.52 -11.39 -2.41
C ILE A 134 -2.32 -11.64 -3.91
N ALA A 135 -1.16 -11.25 -4.46
CA ALA A 135 -0.85 -11.47 -5.87
C ALA A 135 -0.89 -12.95 -6.25
N MET A 136 -0.28 -13.82 -5.46
CA MET A 136 -0.30 -15.28 -5.69
C MET A 136 -1.73 -15.84 -5.63
N LYS A 137 -2.51 -15.46 -4.60
CA LYS A 137 -3.88 -15.95 -4.42
C LYS A 137 -4.82 -15.49 -5.53
N GLN A 138 -4.66 -14.25 -6.01
CA GLN A 138 -5.51 -13.64 -7.01
C GLN A 138 -4.91 -13.71 -8.43
N LYS A 139 -3.73 -14.31 -8.59
CA LYS A 139 -2.96 -14.39 -9.85
C LYS A 139 -2.80 -13.02 -10.51
N LEU A 140 -2.49 -11.99 -9.71
CA LEU A 140 -2.31 -10.63 -10.22
C LEU A 140 -0.86 -10.42 -10.67
N PRO A 141 -0.62 -9.91 -11.88
CA PRO A 141 0.67 -9.33 -12.25
C PRO A 141 1.09 -8.26 -11.25
N ILE A 142 2.39 -8.15 -10.97
CA ILE A 142 2.92 -7.10 -10.10
C ILE A 142 3.69 -6.11 -10.96
N VAL A 143 3.39 -4.82 -10.80
CA VAL A 143 4.17 -3.72 -11.36
C VAL A 143 4.75 -2.90 -10.20
N THR A 144 6.08 -2.81 -10.15
CA THR A 144 6.81 -2.11 -9.09
C THR A 144 7.53 -0.88 -9.63
N LEU A 145 7.21 0.29 -9.10
CA LEU A 145 7.95 1.53 -9.32
C LEU A 145 9.02 1.66 -8.22
N ALA A 146 10.22 1.13 -8.51
CA ALA A 146 11.28 1.04 -7.53
C ALA A 146 12.04 2.37 -7.37
N GLU A 147 12.23 2.82 -6.15
CA GLU A 147 13.14 3.90 -5.77
C GLU A 147 13.59 3.66 -4.33
N SER A 148 14.56 2.77 -4.14
CA SER A 148 14.96 2.29 -2.82
C SER A 148 16.10 3.10 -2.23
N GLY A 149 15.99 3.44 -0.93
CA GLY A 149 17.08 3.94 -0.09
C GLY A 149 17.86 2.84 0.62
N GLY A 150 17.61 1.56 0.30
CA GLY A 150 18.20 0.40 0.98
C GLY A 150 17.41 -0.05 2.21
N ALA A 151 18.02 -0.89 3.05
CA ALA A 151 17.43 -1.37 4.29
C ALA A 151 17.72 -0.42 5.45
N ASN A 152 16.77 -0.28 6.38
CA ASN A 152 17.03 0.41 7.65
C ASN A 152 17.89 -0.48 8.55
N LEU A 153 19.16 -0.16 8.65
CA LEU A 153 20.14 -0.96 9.38
C LEU A 153 19.92 -0.96 10.91
N ASN A 154 19.17 -0.01 11.45
CA ASN A 154 18.77 -0.05 12.87
C ASN A 154 17.86 -1.25 13.18
N TYR A 155 17.21 -1.79 12.16
CA TYR A 155 16.29 -2.94 12.24
C TYR A 155 16.76 -4.09 11.34
N ALA A 156 18.08 -4.24 11.14
CA ALA A 156 18.64 -5.19 10.17
C ALA A 156 18.12 -6.61 10.37
N ALA A 157 18.08 -7.11 11.61
CA ALA A 157 17.61 -8.46 11.89
C ALA A 157 16.16 -8.69 11.43
N GLU A 158 15.27 -7.75 11.72
CA GLU A 158 13.85 -7.83 11.31
C GLU A 158 13.68 -7.72 9.78
N VAL A 159 14.39 -6.75 9.16
CA VAL A 159 14.31 -6.52 7.72
C VAL A 159 14.87 -7.70 6.93
N PHE A 160 16.06 -8.18 7.25
CA PHE A 160 16.72 -9.24 6.45
C PHE A 160 16.12 -10.62 6.68
N THR A 161 15.72 -10.94 7.92
CA THR A 161 15.11 -12.26 8.23
C THR A 161 13.79 -12.42 7.47
N ALA A 162 12.89 -11.46 7.56
CA ALA A 162 11.62 -11.48 6.84
C ALA A 162 11.80 -11.24 5.33
N GLY A 163 12.77 -10.39 4.96
CA GLY A 163 13.10 -10.03 3.57
C GLY A 163 13.49 -11.23 2.72
N GLY A 164 14.18 -12.23 3.29
CA GLY A 164 14.52 -13.47 2.59
C GLY A 164 13.31 -14.19 1.98
N THR A 165 12.15 -14.12 2.64
CA THR A 165 10.91 -14.72 2.15
C THR A 165 10.38 -13.99 0.89
N THR A 166 10.69 -12.71 0.71
CA THR A 166 10.25 -11.97 -0.49
C THR A 166 10.88 -12.56 -1.75
N PHE A 167 12.17 -12.95 -1.70
CA PHE A 167 12.84 -13.59 -2.83
C PHE A 167 12.26 -14.98 -3.13
N ALA A 168 11.97 -15.78 -2.10
CA ALA A 168 11.32 -17.08 -2.28
C ALA A 168 9.94 -16.92 -2.93
N ASN A 169 9.17 -15.90 -2.54
CA ASN A 169 7.88 -15.62 -3.14
C ASN A 169 7.99 -15.15 -4.59
N GLN A 170 9.02 -14.35 -4.94
CA GLN A 170 9.28 -13.99 -6.34
C GLN A 170 9.51 -15.22 -7.22
N ALA A 171 10.32 -16.17 -6.74
CA ALA A 171 10.53 -17.43 -7.45
C ALA A 171 9.23 -18.24 -7.58
N ARG A 172 8.42 -18.33 -6.51
CA ARG A 172 7.12 -19.01 -6.54
C ARG A 172 6.16 -18.36 -7.53
N MET A 173 6.06 -17.03 -7.54
CA MET A 173 5.22 -16.30 -8.50
C MET A 173 5.67 -16.54 -9.93
N SER A 174 6.99 -16.55 -10.19
CA SER A 174 7.52 -16.88 -11.51
C SER A 174 7.13 -18.31 -11.93
N ALA A 175 7.27 -19.30 -11.03
CA ALA A 175 6.84 -20.67 -11.29
C ALA A 175 5.31 -20.79 -11.52
N MET A 176 4.52 -19.91 -10.94
CA MET A 176 3.05 -19.84 -11.16
C MET A 176 2.68 -19.08 -12.44
N GLY A 177 3.64 -18.57 -13.21
CA GLY A 177 3.40 -17.77 -14.40
C GLY A 177 2.83 -16.37 -14.11
N ILE A 178 3.05 -15.84 -12.92
CA ILE A 178 2.61 -14.49 -12.54
C ILE A 178 3.68 -13.48 -12.97
N PRO A 179 3.39 -12.56 -13.90
CA PRO A 179 4.35 -11.56 -14.35
C PRO A 179 4.76 -10.60 -13.22
N GLN A 180 6.03 -10.26 -13.17
CA GLN A 180 6.60 -9.31 -12.24
C GLN A 180 7.46 -8.33 -13.03
N VAL A 181 7.07 -7.06 -13.05
CA VAL A 181 7.74 -5.98 -13.77
C VAL A 181 8.24 -4.94 -12.77
N SER A 182 9.49 -4.51 -12.90
CA SER A 182 10.08 -3.44 -12.09
C SER A 182 10.60 -2.32 -12.99
N VAL A 183 10.29 -1.07 -12.61
CA VAL A 183 10.66 0.17 -13.31
C VAL A 183 11.42 1.08 -12.38
#